data_0f0bd23bd1e590da88cae1f0dad06a85
#
_entry.id   0f0bd23bd1e590da88cae1f0dad06a85
#
_cell.length_a   1.000
_cell.length_b   1.000
_cell.length_c   1.000
_cell.angle_alpha   90.00
_cell.angle_beta   90.00
_cell.angle_gamma   90.00
#
_symmetry.space_group_name_H-M   'P 1'
#
loop_
_entity.id
_entity.type
_entity.pdbx_description
1 polymer ?
#
loop_
_entity_poly.entity_id
_entity_poly.type
_entity_poly.pdbx_seq_one_letter_code
_entity_poly.pdbx_strand_id
1 'polypeptide(L)'
;MIKISCKKKLNDLFTLDADLEIKSGDFVALHGKSGSGKTTLLRLLAGFLKPDSGEIKKDSIYYASKTVFMPPQKRNIGYLFQDYALFPNMNVLKNLLFANNDKDLANELLELVGLQAHKNDHVNSLSGGQKQRVALARALMRKPDILLLDEPLSALDNAIRQKLQDYLLVIHNKFKMTTILVSHDVSEIYKLANIVYELEDGKIARSGTPAEIFLKSSGSQKFSFHAKILDIQKRDTVYVAIVEIAGQISEIVLTKNELEGLNIGGYALASAKTFKISLKAIK
;
A
#
# COMPACT_ATOMS: atom_id res chain seq x y z
N MET A 1 18.65 -10.58 1.07
CA MET A 1 17.60 -10.90 2.05
C MET A 1 17.58 -9.81 3.12
N ILE A 2 16.37 -9.32 3.48
CA ILE A 2 16.20 -8.35 4.58
C ILE A 2 15.57 -9.10 5.74
N LYS A 3 16.15 -8.97 6.93
CA LYS A 3 15.58 -9.50 8.18
C LYS A 3 15.31 -8.36 9.14
N ILE A 4 14.11 -8.33 9.67
CA ILE A 4 13.65 -7.36 10.67
C ILE A 4 13.15 -8.18 11.86
N SER A 5 13.81 -8.08 12.99
CA SER A 5 13.40 -8.70 14.26
C SER A 5 13.62 -7.67 15.35
N CYS A 6 12.67 -6.76 15.55
CA CYS A 6 12.88 -5.62 16.43
C CYS A 6 11.58 -5.12 17.08
N LYS A 7 11.75 -4.41 18.20
CA LYS A 7 10.67 -3.75 18.94
C LYS A 7 10.87 -2.25 18.97
N LYS A 8 9.74 -1.53 18.87
CA LYS A 8 9.69 -0.08 19.00
C LYS A 8 8.44 0.36 19.75
N LYS A 9 8.62 0.90 20.93
CA LYS A 9 7.55 1.56 21.68
C LYS A 9 7.33 2.96 21.09
N LEU A 10 6.11 3.26 20.66
CA LEU A 10 5.74 4.58 20.15
C LEU A 10 5.06 5.43 21.21
N ASN A 11 4.26 4.81 22.07
CA ASN A 11 3.64 5.40 23.24
C ASN A 11 3.32 4.30 24.27
N ASP A 12 2.64 4.64 25.36
CA ASP A 12 2.33 3.65 26.40
C ASP A 12 1.31 2.60 25.98
N LEU A 13 0.53 2.88 24.92
CA LEU A 13 -0.53 1.99 24.43
C LEU A 13 -0.12 1.19 23.20
N PHE A 14 0.97 1.56 22.52
CA PHE A 14 1.35 0.91 21.27
C PHE A 14 2.84 0.61 21.19
N THR A 15 3.14 -0.66 20.95
CA THR A 15 4.49 -1.17 20.67
C THR A 15 4.47 -1.97 19.39
N LEU A 16 5.31 -1.59 18.42
CA LEU A 16 5.60 -2.42 17.26
C LEU A 16 6.58 -3.52 17.67
N ASP A 17 6.21 -4.78 17.43
CA ASP A 17 7.02 -5.99 17.64
C ASP A 17 7.02 -6.78 16.32
N ALA A 18 7.98 -6.46 15.47
CA ALA A 18 8.02 -6.96 14.10
C ALA A 18 9.09 -8.05 13.96
N ASP A 19 8.68 -9.21 13.42
CA ASP A 19 9.57 -10.31 13.03
C ASP A 19 9.17 -10.79 11.63
N LEU A 20 10.03 -10.49 10.62
CA LEU A 20 9.79 -10.85 9.23
C LEU A 20 11.08 -10.94 8.42
N GLU A 21 11.03 -11.76 7.37
CA GLU A 21 12.12 -11.94 6.42
C GLU A 21 11.63 -11.71 4.99
N ILE A 22 12.35 -10.86 4.22
CA ILE A 22 12.02 -10.49 2.85
C ILE A 22 13.16 -10.93 1.95
N LYS A 23 12.86 -11.69 0.91
CA LYS A 23 13.85 -12.11 -0.09
C LYS A 23 14.24 -10.92 -0.97
N SER A 24 15.49 -10.90 -1.42
CA SER A 24 15.94 -9.89 -2.37
C SER A 24 15.18 -10.03 -3.68
N GLY A 25 14.67 -8.92 -4.22
CA GLY A 25 13.88 -8.91 -5.44
C GLY A 25 12.39 -9.18 -5.24
N ASP A 26 11.89 -9.40 -4.01
CA ASP A 26 10.46 -9.50 -3.76
C ASP A 26 9.77 -8.14 -3.87
N PHE A 27 8.52 -8.16 -4.35
CA PHE A 27 7.59 -7.06 -4.21
C PHE A 27 6.62 -7.39 -3.07
N VAL A 28 6.85 -6.78 -1.91
CA VAL A 28 6.15 -7.07 -0.66
C VAL A 28 5.09 -6.02 -0.38
N ALA A 29 3.91 -6.42 0.04
CA ALA A 29 2.90 -5.52 0.59
C ALA A 29 2.80 -5.66 2.11
N LEU A 30 2.74 -4.51 2.79
CA LEU A 30 2.36 -4.40 4.20
C LEU A 30 0.90 -3.96 4.25
N HIS A 31 0.02 -4.85 4.71
CA HIS A 31 -1.42 -4.65 4.83
C HIS A 31 -1.85 -4.61 6.30
N GLY A 32 -2.99 -3.99 6.59
CA GLY A 32 -3.56 -3.93 7.94
C GLY A 32 -4.25 -2.61 8.22
N LYS A 33 -4.99 -2.52 9.32
CA LYS A 33 -5.76 -1.33 9.72
C LYS A 33 -4.86 -0.09 9.87
N SER A 34 -5.47 1.10 9.79
CA SER A 34 -4.78 2.33 10.13
C SER A 34 -4.26 2.24 11.58
N GLY A 35 -3.05 2.73 11.83
CA GLY A 35 -2.42 2.65 13.15
C GLY A 35 -1.74 1.31 13.48
N SER A 36 -1.81 0.27 12.64
CA SER A 36 -1.19 -1.04 12.93
C SER A 36 0.35 -1.04 12.93
N GLY A 37 1.01 0.07 12.54
CA GLY A 37 2.47 0.20 12.59
C GLY A 37 3.19 0.09 11.25
N LYS A 38 2.49 0.01 10.11
CA LYS A 38 3.08 -0.13 8.77
C LYS A 38 4.10 0.96 8.43
N THR A 39 3.72 2.23 8.53
CA THR A 39 4.63 3.38 8.31
C THR A 39 5.79 3.38 9.30
N THR A 40 5.55 2.98 10.56
CA THR A 40 6.62 2.84 11.57
C THR A 40 7.64 1.79 11.14
N LEU A 41 7.20 0.65 10.63
CA LEU A 41 8.08 -0.40 10.13
C LEU A 41 8.92 0.10 8.94
N LEU A 42 8.33 0.82 8.00
CA LEU A 42 9.09 1.46 6.91
C LEU A 42 10.13 2.46 7.44
N ARG A 43 9.77 3.30 8.42
CA ARG A 43 10.69 4.28 9.02
C ARG A 43 11.84 3.64 9.78
N LEU A 44 11.62 2.50 10.45
CA LEU A 44 12.67 1.71 11.09
C LEU A 44 13.64 1.13 10.05
N LEU A 45 13.11 0.54 8.97
CA LEU A 45 13.92 0.00 7.89
C LEU A 45 14.71 1.10 7.16
N ALA A 46 14.11 2.26 6.93
CA ALA A 46 14.78 3.42 6.31
C ALA A 46 15.83 4.07 7.23
N GLY A 47 15.76 3.84 8.56
CA GLY A 47 16.66 4.45 9.54
C GLY A 47 16.22 5.83 10.03
N PHE A 48 14.98 6.24 9.79
CA PHE A 48 14.40 7.45 10.37
C PHE A 48 14.00 7.26 11.83
N LEU A 49 13.82 6.00 12.25
CA LEU A 49 13.59 5.61 13.64
C LEU A 49 14.61 4.56 14.06
N LYS A 50 15.07 4.64 15.31
CA LYS A 50 15.91 3.62 15.94
C LYS A 50 15.00 2.64 16.67
N PRO A 51 15.16 1.30 16.50
CA PRO A 51 14.47 0.32 17.34
C PRO A 51 14.95 0.42 18.79
N ASP A 52 14.08 0.07 19.72
CA ASP A 52 14.44 0.04 21.16
C ASP A 52 15.19 -1.25 21.51
N SER A 53 14.88 -2.34 20.78
CA SER A 53 15.58 -3.61 20.90
C SER A 53 15.49 -4.43 19.61
N GLY A 54 16.33 -5.46 19.51
CA GLY A 54 16.37 -6.34 18.33
C GLY A 54 17.33 -5.87 17.26
N GLU A 55 17.12 -6.35 16.03
CA GLU A 55 18.02 -6.09 14.92
C GLU A 55 17.29 -5.91 13.58
N ILE A 56 17.89 -5.13 12.69
CA ILE A 56 17.49 -4.97 11.30
C ILE A 56 18.74 -5.18 10.46
N LYS A 57 18.70 -6.11 9.51
CA LYS A 57 19.84 -6.36 8.62
C LYS A 57 19.41 -6.61 7.18
N LYS A 58 20.29 -6.27 6.26
CA LYS A 58 20.23 -6.63 4.84
C LYS A 58 21.44 -7.48 4.55
N ASP A 59 21.21 -8.73 4.17
CA ASP A 59 22.24 -9.75 3.99
C ASP A 59 23.15 -9.85 5.25
N SER A 60 24.46 -9.59 5.14
CA SER A 60 25.40 -9.55 6.27
C SER A 60 25.52 -8.17 6.94
N ILE A 61 24.85 -7.12 6.41
CA ILE A 61 25.02 -5.76 6.88
C ILE A 61 23.94 -5.42 7.91
N TYR A 62 24.35 -5.04 9.12
CA TYR A 62 23.43 -4.54 10.14
C TYR A 62 23.04 -3.08 9.86
N TYR A 63 21.75 -2.82 9.70
CA TYR A 63 21.16 -1.49 9.66
C TYR A 63 20.87 -0.96 11.06
N ALA A 64 20.49 -1.85 11.97
CA ALA A 64 20.33 -1.55 13.40
C ALA A 64 20.59 -2.82 14.24
N SER A 65 21.21 -2.67 15.38
CA SER A 65 21.40 -3.69 16.41
C SER A 65 21.62 -3.02 17.76
N LYS A 66 21.94 -3.78 18.81
CA LYS A 66 22.28 -3.23 20.12
C LYS A 66 23.43 -2.20 20.05
N THR A 67 24.42 -2.44 19.19
CA THR A 67 25.66 -1.63 19.10
C THR A 67 25.75 -0.80 17.81
N VAL A 68 24.94 -1.09 16.81
CA VAL A 68 25.00 -0.45 15.48
C VAL A 68 23.70 0.27 15.19
N PHE A 69 23.78 1.50 14.68
CA PHE A 69 22.68 2.20 14.03
C PHE A 69 23.19 2.93 12.80
N MET A 70 22.87 2.38 11.62
CA MET A 70 23.24 2.97 10.34
C MET A 70 22.25 4.08 9.97
N PRO A 71 22.70 5.33 9.79
CA PRO A 71 21.81 6.43 9.42
C PRO A 71 21.24 6.26 8.00
N PRO A 72 20.09 6.91 7.67
CA PRO A 72 19.41 6.76 6.39
C PRO A 72 20.30 7.00 5.16
N GLN A 73 21.23 7.96 5.24
CA GLN A 73 22.12 8.35 4.14
C GLN A 73 23.08 7.22 3.72
N LYS A 74 23.39 6.30 4.63
CA LYS A 74 24.27 5.15 4.39
C LYS A 74 23.51 3.90 3.96
N ARG A 75 22.17 3.89 4.06
CA ARG A 75 21.32 2.82 3.54
C ARG A 75 21.00 3.10 2.08
N ASN A 76 21.17 2.12 1.21
CA ASN A 76 20.79 2.27 -0.21
C ASN A 76 19.30 2.03 -0.39
N ILE A 77 18.49 2.94 0.15
CA ILE A 77 17.03 2.89 0.18
C ILE A 77 16.45 4.12 -0.52
N GLY A 78 15.55 3.87 -1.48
CA GLY A 78 14.63 4.88 -2.00
C GLY A 78 13.37 4.91 -1.14
N TYR A 79 12.92 6.10 -0.74
CA TYR A 79 11.71 6.26 0.07
C TYR A 79 10.76 7.24 -0.60
N LEU A 80 9.53 6.81 -0.85
CA LEU A 80 8.44 7.67 -1.26
C LEU A 80 7.56 7.96 -0.03
N PHE A 81 7.58 9.20 0.43
CA PHE A 81 6.78 9.68 1.55
C PHE A 81 5.34 9.97 1.12
N GLN A 82 4.41 9.83 2.04
CA GLN A 82 3.00 10.13 1.82
C GLN A 82 2.76 11.61 1.43
N ASP A 83 3.54 12.53 1.97
CA ASP A 83 3.52 13.98 1.68
C ASP A 83 4.44 14.39 0.52
N TYR A 84 5.00 13.40 -0.21
CA TYR A 84 5.94 13.55 -1.32
C TYR A 84 7.29 14.19 -0.96
N ALA A 85 7.38 15.00 0.07
CA ALA A 85 8.57 15.69 0.56
C ALA A 85 9.42 16.35 -0.56
N LEU A 86 8.76 16.97 -1.56
CA LEU A 86 9.46 17.68 -2.65
C LEU A 86 10.01 19.01 -2.16
N PHE A 87 11.15 19.43 -2.73
CA PHE A 87 11.75 20.73 -2.45
C PHE A 87 10.99 21.83 -3.19
N PRO A 88 10.23 22.71 -2.49
CA PRO A 88 9.36 23.68 -3.14
C PRO A 88 10.09 24.81 -3.87
N ASN A 89 11.36 25.03 -3.56
CA ASN A 89 12.24 26.03 -4.18
C ASN A 89 13.00 25.50 -5.41
N MET A 90 12.72 24.27 -5.83
CA MET A 90 13.35 23.63 -6.97
C MET A 90 12.32 23.30 -8.05
N ASN A 91 12.75 23.28 -9.32
CA ASN A 91 11.96 22.69 -10.39
C ASN A 91 12.02 21.15 -10.35
N VAL A 92 11.25 20.50 -11.23
CA VAL A 92 11.16 19.04 -11.30
C VAL A 92 12.54 18.41 -11.50
N LEU A 93 13.30 18.84 -12.49
CA LEU A 93 14.61 18.29 -12.79
C LEU A 93 15.59 18.45 -11.61
N LYS A 94 15.63 19.63 -10.99
CA LYS A 94 16.49 19.89 -9.82
C LYS A 94 16.12 19.02 -8.62
N ASN A 95 14.85 18.71 -8.43
CA ASN A 95 14.41 17.76 -7.39
C ASN A 95 15.02 16.38 -7.59
N LEU A 96 15.11 15.89 -8.82
CA LEU A 96 15.75 14.61 -9.13
C LEU A 96 17.27 14.70 -8.93
N LEU A 97 17.91 15.70 -9.54
CA LEU A 97 19.35 15.88 -9.50
C LEU A 97 19.90 16.13 -8.10
N PHE A 98 19.06 16.57 -7.15
CA PHE A 98 19.43 16.68 -5.75
C PHE A 98 19.77 15.31 -5.13
N ALA A 99 19.08 14.24 -5.55
CA ALA A 99 19.34 12.91 -5.03
C ALA A 99 20.57 12.25 -5.66
N ASN A 100 20.81 12.52 -6.96
CA ASN A 100 21.99 12.08 -7.71
C ASN A 100 22.15 12.97 -8.95
N ASN A 101 23.34 13.51 -9.20
CA ASN A 101 23.61 14.44 -10.30
C ASN A 101 23.85 13.72 -11.64
N ASP A 102 23.04 12.70 -11.94
CA ASP A 102 23.01 11.95 -13.20
C ASP A 102 21.88 12.48 -14.08
N LYS A 103 22.21 13.35 -15.05
CA LYS A 103 21.23 14.01 -15.94
C LYS A 103 20.56 13.02 -16.89
N ASP A 104 21.28 12.01 -17.36
CA ASP A 104 20.76 11.03 -18.30
C ASP A 104 19.74 10.15 -17.60
N LEU A 105 20.06 9.66 -16.41
CA LEU A 105 19.11 8.93 -15.56
C LEU A 105 17.89 9.78 -15.19
N ALA A 106 18.09 11.09 -14.87
CA ALA A 106 16.97 11.97 -14.54
C ALA A 106 16.00 12.11 -15.73
N ASN A 107 16.53 12.30 -16.94
CA ASN A 107 15.71 12.39 -18.15
C ASN A 107 14.99 11.05 -18.43
N GLU A 108 15.69 9.92 -18.32
CA GLU A 108 15.09 8.58 -18.47
C GLU A 108 13.93 8.35 -17.49
N LEU A 109 14.13 8.70 -16.21
CA LEU A 109 13.11 8.56 -15.19
C LEU A 109 11.92 9.50 -15.40
N LEU A 110 12.17 10.75 -15.86
CA LEU A 110 11.10 11.69 -16.20
C LEU A 110 10.27 11.24 -17.40
N GLU A 111 10.90 10.66 -18.40
CA GLU A 111 10.20 10.04 -19.53
C GLU A 111 9.35 8.86 -19.07
N LEU A 112 9.92 7.96 -18.26
CA LEU A 112 9.24 6.79 -17.70
C LEU A 112 7.98 7.16 -16.91
N VAL A 113 8.05 8.22 -16.09
CA VAL A 113 6.88 8.69 -15.31
C VAL A 113 5.99 9.67 -16.08
N GLY A 114 6.26 9.92 -17.38
CA GLY A 114 5.48 10.80 -18.25
C GLY A 114 5.51 12.27 -17.84
N LEU A 115 6.65 12.77 -17.38
CA LEU A 115 6.85 14.16 -16.93
C LEU A 115 7.98 14.91 -17.65
N GLN A 116 8.46 14.38 -18.78
CA GLN A 116 9.56 15.02 -19.53
C GLN A 116 9.24 16.45 -19.97
N ALA A 117 7.99 16.72 -20.38
CA ALA A 117 7.54 18.06 -20.75
C ALA A 117 7.53 19.05 -19.56
N HIS A 118 7.42 18.55 -18.34
CA HIS A 118 7.33 19.32 -17.10
C HIS A 118 8.66 19.47 -16.36
N LYS A 119 9.78 19.05 -16.96
CA LYS A 119 11.10 19.02 -16.28
C LYS A 119 11.57 20.36 -15.72
N ASN A 120 11.16 21.45 -16.35
CA ASN A 120 11.54 22.80 -15.94
C ASN A 120 10.47 23.49 -15.06
N ASP A 121 9.30 22.88 -14.90
CA ASP A 121 8.21 23.45 -14.12
C ASP A 121 8.53 23.43 -12.62
N HIS A 122 8.02 24.42 -11.89
CA HIS A 122 8.11 24.46 -10.45
C HIS A 122 7.19 23.37 -9.86
N VAL A 123 7.66 22.65 -8.84
CA VAL A 123 6.85 21.57 -8.21
C VAL A 123 5.53 22.08 -7.62
N ASN A 124 5.44 23.37 -7.27
CA ASN A 124 4.22 23.97 -6.74
C ASN A 124 3.09 24.09 -7.80
N SER A 125 3.45 24.19 -9.10
CA SER A 125 2.46 24.26 -10.19
C SER A 125 1.90 22.90 -10.59
N LEU A 126 2.45 21.79 -10.05
CA LEU A 126 2.09 20.45 -10.40
C LEU A 126 0.81 19.96 -9.65
N SER A 127 0.01 19.14 -10.30
CA SER A 127 -1.07 18.39 -9.66
C SER A 127 -0.52 17.39 -8.63
N GLY A 128 -1.36 16.91 -7.71
CA GLY A 128 -0.97 15.91 -6.71
C GLY A 128 -0.35 14.65 -7.33
N GLY A 129 -0.96 14.11 -8.39
CA GLY A 129 -0.43 12.95 -9.10
C GLY A 129 0.89 13.22 -9.86
N GLN A 130 1.10 14.45 -10.36
CA GLN A 130 2.39 14.84 -10.95
C GLN A 130 3.47 14.94 -9.85
N LYS A 131 3.18 15.57 -8.71
CA LYS A 131 4.10 15.63 -7.55
C LYS A 131 4.50 14.24 -7.08
N GLN A 132 3.57 13.32 -7.01
CA GLN A 132 3.82 11.94 -6.62
C GLN A 132 4.79 11.24 -7.60
N ARG A 133 4.57 11.41 -8.91
CA ARG A 133 5.46 10.86 -9.94
C ARG A 133 6.87 11.47 -9.89
N VAL A 134 7.00 12.76 -9.60
CA VAL A 134 8.31 13.40 -9.36
C VAL A 134 9.01 12.80 -8.14
N ALA A 135 8.28 12.61 -7.04
CA ALA A 135 8.82 12.02 -5.82
C ALA A 135 9.27 10.55 -6.02
N LEU A 136 8.50 9.77 -6.80
CA LEU A 136 8.89 8.42 -7.20
C LEU A 136 10.17 8.44 -8.04
N ALA A 137 10.24 9.27 -9.09
CA ALA A 137 11.42 9.38 -9.92
C ALA A 137 12.65 9.80 -9.09
N ARG A 138 12.49 10.76 -8.15
CA ARG A 138 13.57 11.17 -7.25
C ARG A 138 14.04 10.03 -6.33
N ALA A 139 13.13 9.22 -5.80
CA ALA A 139 13.49 8.07 -4.97
C ALA A 139 14.35 7.05 -5.73
N LEU A 140 14.17 6.95 -7.04
CA LEU A 140 14.91 6.02 -7.92
C LEU A 140 16.27 6.55 -8.40
N MET A 141 16.55 7.86 -8.30
CA MET A 141 17.79 8.47 -8.77
C MET A 141 19.04 7.82 -8.17
N ARG A 142 18.97 7.27 -6.97
CA ARG A 142 20.11 6.59 -6.32
C ARG A 142 20.26 5.14 -6.71
N LYS A 143 19.41 4.61 -7.63
CA LYS A 143 19.34 3.18 -8.00
C LYS A 143 19.30 2.31 -6.74
N PRO A 144 18.25 2.45 -5.91
CA PRO A 144 18.21 1.82 -4.59
C PRO A 144 18.08 0.30 -4.70
N ASP A 145 18.67 -0.41 -3.73
CA ASP A 145 18.44 -1.85 -3.55
C ASP A 145 17.06 -2.16 -2.98
N ILE A 146 16.52 -1.21 -2.21
CA ILE A 146 15.22 -1.31 -1.55
C ILE A 146 14.41 -0.05 -1.86
N LEU A 147 13.20 -0.21 -2.36
CA LEU A 147 12.24 0.87 -2.57
C LEU A 147 11.11 0.76 -1.55
N LEU A 148 10.91 1.79 -0.75
CA LEU A 148 9.84 1.89 0.25
C LEU A 148 8.77 2.86 -0.23
N LEU A 149 7.54 2.40 -0.30
CA LEU A 149 6.39 3.13 -0.82
C LEU A 149 5.31 3.21 0.27
N ASP A 150 5.08 4.41 0.81
CA ASP A 150 4.10 4.65 1.86
C ASP A 150 2.82 5.24 1.24
N GLU A 151 1.82 4.40 0.98
CA GLU A 151 0.55 4.71 0.32
C GLU A 151 0.72 5.49 -1.01
N PRO A 152 1.51 4.96 -1.96
CA PRO A 152 1.94 5.70 -3.15
C PRO A 152 0.82 6.05 -4.12
N LEU A 153 -0.36 5.45 -4.03
CA LEU A 153 -1.43 5.61 -5.03
C LEU A 153 -2.78 6.07 -4.43
N SER A 154 -2.80 6.40 -3.13
CA SER A 154 -4.03 6.70 -2.38
C SER A 154 -4.80 7.94 -2.88
N ALA A 155 -4.10 8.94 -3.43
CA ALA A 155 -4.68 10.22 -3.83
C ALA A 155 -4.91 10.34 -5.36
N LEU A 156 -4.91 9.22 -6.10
CA LEU A 156 -4.97 9.21 -7.57
C LEU A 156 -6.30 8.70 -8.09
N ASP A 157 -6.73 9.25 -9.22
CA ASP A 157 -7.81 8.67 -10.02
C ASP A 157 -7.42 7.30 -10.60
N ASN A 158 -8.43 6.50 -10.98
CA ASN A 158 -8.21 5.12 -11.42
C ASN A 158 -7.32 5.00 -12.66
N ALA A 159 -7.40 5.91 -13.62
CA ALA A 159 -6.61 5.84 -14.86
C ALA A 159 -5.12 6.12 -14.59
N ILE A 160 -4.83 7.11 -13.76
CA ILE A 160 -3.45 7.45 -13.37
C ILE A 160 -2.89 6.35 -12.46
N ARG A 161 -3.70 5.83 -11.52
CA ARG A 161 -3.33 4.73 -10.63
C ARG A 161 -2.86 3.50 -11.42
N GLN A 162 -3.64 3.06 -12.42
CA GLN A 162 -3.26 1.91 -13.25
C GLN A 162 -1.93 2.12 -13.96
N LYS A 163 -1.73 3.29 -14.58
CA LYS A 163 -0.46 3.61 -15.25
C LYS A 163 0.72 3.57 -14.28
N LEU A 164 0.57 4.11 -13.07
CA LEU A 164 1.64 4.08 -12.06
C LEU A 164 1.92 2.68 -11.53
N GLN A 165 0.90 1.84 -11.39
CA GLN A 165 1.11 0.43 -11.06
C GLN A 165 1.95 -0.28 -12.12
N ASP A 166 1.64 -0.05 -13.41
CA ASP A 166 2.41 -0.64 -14.51
C ASP A 166 3.87 -0.12 -14.49
N TYR A 167 4.07 1.18 -14.25
CA TYR A 167 5.41 1.74 -14.10
C TYR A 167 6.18 1.16 -12.91
N LEU A 168 5.53 0.96 -11.76
CA LEU A 168 6.15 0.34 -10.60
C LEU A 168 6.64 -1.08 -10.92
N LEU A 169 5.86 -1.88 -11.64
CA LEU A 169 6.26 -3.22 -12.08
C LEU A 169 7.45 -3.15 -13.06
N VAL A 170 7.41 -2.26 -14.06
CA VAL A 170 8.51 -2.07 -15.01
C VAL A 170 9.80 -1.68 -14.28
N ILE A 171 9.73 -0.72 -13.36
CA ILE A 171 10.85 -0.24 -12.58
C ILE A 171 11.40 -1.34 -11.67
N HIS A 172 10.52 -2.03 -10.93
CA HIS A 172 10.88 -3.14 -10.06
C HIS A 172 11.67 -4.20 -10.82
N ASN A 173 11.16 -4.63 -11.98
CA ASN A 173 11.80 -5.64 -12.81
C ASN A 173 13.10 -5.16 -13.43
N LYS A 174 13.15 -3.90 -13.91
CA LYS A 174 14.34 -3.30 -14.53
C LYS A 174 15.52 -3.19 -13.56
N PHE A 175 15.26 -2.73 -12.35
CA PHE A 175 16.31 -2.51 -11.35
C PHE A 175 16.51 -3.70 -10.42
N LYS A 176 15.69 -4.76 -10.52
CA LYS A 176 15.75 -5.98 -9.66
C LYS A 176 15.82 -5.65 -8.17
N MET A 177 15.20 -4.56 -7.76
CA MET A 177 15.20 -4.09 -6.38
C MET A 177 14.14 -4.81 -5.55
N THR A 178 14.30 -4.82 -4.23
CA THR A 178 13.24 -5.23 -3.31
C THR A 178 12.30 -4.06 -3.09
N THR A 179 11.00 -4.24 -3.34
CA THR A 179 10.00 -3.19 -3.15
C THR A 179 9.10 -3.53 -1.97
N ILE A 180 8.88 -2.57 -1.06
CA ILE A 180 7.97 -2.73 0.07
C ILE A 180 6.92 -1.62 -0.02
N LEU A 181 5.67 -2.04 -0.21
CA LEU A 181 4.51 -1.19 -0.43
C LEU A 181 3.61 -1.23 0.81
N VAL A 182 3.28 -0.09 1.37
CA VAL A 182 2.14 0.05 2.28
C VAL A 182 0.92 0.41 1.44
N SER A 183 -0.12 -0.42 1.50
CA SER A 183 -1.40 -0.15 0.85
C SER A 183 -2.56 -0.76 1.63
N HIS A 184 -3.73 -0.14 1.51
CA HIS A 184 -5.00 -0.68 1.98
C HIS A 184 -5.89 -1.15 0.81
N ASP A 185 -5.49 -0.92 -0.45
CA ASP A 185 -6.20 -1.35 -1.64
C ASP A 185 -5.80 -2.78 -2.02
N VAL A 186 -6.72 -3.72 -1.85
CA VAL A 186 -6.52 -5.15 -2.14
C VAL A 186 -6.19 -5.39 -3.61
N SER A 187 -6.79 -4.62 -4.54
CA SER A 187 -6.54 -4.78 -5.97
C SER A 187 -5.13 -4.35 -6.37
N GLU A 188 -4.63 -3.28 -5.74
CA GLU A 188 -3.25 -2.84 -5.87
C GLU A 188 -2.26 -3.89 -5.37
N ILE A 189 -2.51 -4.42 -4.16
CA ILE A 189 -1.69 -5.46 -3.55
C ILE A 189 -1.68 -6.72 -4.44
N TYR A 190 -2.84 -7.14 -4.92
CA TYR A 190 -2.98 -8.34 -5.74
C TYR A 190 -2.24 -8.23 -7.08
N LYS A 191 -2.21 -7.01 -7.66
CA LYS A 191 -1.51 -6.73 -8.92
C LYS A 191 0.01 -6.65 -8.76
N LEU A 192 0.48 -6.04 -7.67
CA LEU A 192 1.89 -5.65 -7.52
C LEU A 192 2.70 -6.62 -6.66
N ALA A 193 2.14 -7.14 -5.58
CA ALA A 193 2.91 -7.88 -4.59
C ALA A 193 2.92 -9.39 -4.86
N ASN A 194 4.07 -10.02 -4.63
CA ASN A 194 4.18 -11.48 -4.59
C ASN A 194 4.03 -12.03 -3.16
N ILE A 195 4.30 -11.20 -2.13
CA ILE A 195 4.15 -11.55 -0.71
C ILE A 195 3.41 -10.42 0.01
N VAL A 196 2.53 -10.79 0.93
CA VAL A 196 1.81 -9.87 1.83
C VAL A 196 2.14 -10.21 3.28
N TYR A 197 2.47 -9.20 4.06
CA TYR A 197 2.51 -9.28 5.52
C TYR A 197 1.33 -8.48 6.08
N GLU A 198 0.48 -9.13 6.83
CA GLU A 198 -0.63 -8.48 7.52
C GLU A 198 -0.22 -8.09 8.93
N LEU A 199 -0.32 -6.78 9.21
CA LEU A 199 0.00 -6.21 10.51
C LEU A 199 -1.29 -5.97 11.31
N GLU A 200 -1.34 -6.51 12.52
CA GLU A 200 -2.39 -6.26 13.50
C GLU A 200 -1.73 -5.90 14.85
N ASP A 201 -2.18 -4.81 15.46
CA ASP A 201 -1.74 -4.34 16.77
C ASP A 201 -0.21 -4.36 16.98
N GLY A 202 0.52 -3.92 15.97
CA GLY A 202 1.98 -3.83 16.01
C GLY A 202 2.74 -5.14 15.78
N LYS A 203 2.07 -6.23 15.37
CA LYS A 203 2.69 -7.53 15.10
C LYS A 203 2.35 -8.02 13.70
N ILE A 204 3.20 -8.90 13.17
CA ILE A 204 2.87 -9.66 11.97
C ILE A 204 1.91 -10.78 12.36
N ALA A 205 0.65 -10.63 11.99
CA ALA A 205 -0.40 -11.62 12.29
C ALA A 205 -0.31 -12.83 11.36
N ARG A 206 -0.05 -12.59 10.07
CA ARG A 206 0.13 -13.63 9.04
C ARG A 206 0.88 -13.10 7.84
N SER A 207 1.41 -14.03 7.04
CA SER A 207 2.06 -13.73 5.77
C SER A 207 1.74 -14.80 4.74
N GLY A 208 1.79 -14.45 3.47
CA GLY A 208 1.53 -15.36 2.35
C GLY A 208 1.42 -14.62 1.04
N THR A 209 1.05 -15.32 -0.02
CA THR A 209 0.69 -14.69 -1.29
C THR A 209 -0.59 -13.86 -1.15
N PRO A 210 -0.86 -12.88 -2.03
CA PRO A 210 -2.12 -12.14 -2.01
C PRO A 210 -3.35 -13.05 -2.04
N ALA A 211 -3.30 -14.16 -2.78
CA ALA A 211 -4.40 -15.12 -2.84
C ALA A 211 -4.63 -15.81 -1.49
N GLU A 212 -3.58 -16.24 -0.79
CA GLU A 212 -3.68 -16.88 0.53
C GLU A 212 -4.22 -15.92 1.60
N ILE A 213 -3.86 -14.64 1.50
CA ILE A 213 -4.30 -13.63 2.48
C ILE A 213 -5.74 -13.19 2.25
N PHE A 214 -6.13 -12.93 0.98
CA PHE A 214 -7.42 -12.29 0.68
C PHE A 214 -8.51 -13.25 0.20
N LEU A 215 -8.14 -14.40 -0.39
CA LEU A 215 -9.14 -15.38 -0.80
C LEU A 215 -9.46 -16.30 0.38
N LYS A 216 -10.70 -16.24 0.85
CA LYS A 216 -11.20 -17.19 1.85
C LYS A 216 -11.37 -18.56 1.18
N SER A 217 -10.42 -19.47 1.37
CA SER A 217 -10.50 -20.86 0.97
C SER A 217 -11.39 -21.66 1.95
N SER A 218 -12.69 -21.47 1.97
CA SER A 218 -13.59 -22.39 2.65
C SER A 218 -14.87 -22.57 1.84
N GLY A 219 -15.00 -23.77 1.35
CA GLY A 219 -16.12 -24.44 0.70
C GLY A 219 -17.38 -23.64 0.41
N SER A 220 -17.86 -23.68 -0.84
CA SER A 220 -18.93 -22.89 -1.44
C SER A 220 -18.60 -21.38 -1.52
N GLN A 221 -18.26 -20.93 -2.72
CA GLN A 221 -17.97 -19.52 -3.01
C GLN A 221 -19.17 -18.66 -2.61
N LYS A 222 -19.12 -18.06 -1.42
CA LYS A 222 -20.06 -17.04 -0.99
C LYS A 222 -19.42 -15.69 -1.34
N PHE A 223 -20.02 -14.98 -2.29
CA PHE A 223 -19.73 -13.55 -2.41
C PHE A 223 -20.29 -12.86 -1.19
N SER A 224 -19.46 -12.15 -0.45
CA SER A 224 -19.89 -11.35 0.67
C SER A 224 -19.36 -9.94 0.56
N PHE A 225 -20.26 -8.96 0.73
CA PHE A 225 -19.97 -7.55 0.67
C PHE A 225 -20.37 -6.90 1.99
N HIS A 226 -19.57 -5.93 2.44
CA HIS A 226 -20.02 -5.05 3.51
C HIS A 226 -21.09 -4.12 2.94
N ALA A 227 -22.28 -4.21 3.49
CA ALA A 227 -23.43 -3.41 3.12
C ALA A 227 -23.77 -2.45 4.27
N LYS A 228 -23.92 -1.15 3.98
CA LYS A 228 -24.49 -0.19 4.91
C LYS A 228 -26.00 -0.19 4.75
N ILE A 229 -26.74 -0.39 5.84
CA ILE A 229 -28.20 -0.39 5.81
C ILE A 229 -28.69 1.05 5.80
N LEU A 230 -29.35 1.45 4.71
CA LEU A 230 -29.90 2.80 4.56
C LEU A 230 -31.35 2.88 5.05
N ASP A 231 -32.15 1.85 4.77
CA ASP A 231 -33.55 1.76 5.17
C ASP A 231 -34.02 0.31 5.24
N ILE A 232 -35.10 0.05 5.98
CA ILE A 232 -35.75 -1.28 6.05
C ILE A 232 -37.26 -1.06 5.94
N GLN A 233 -37.86 -1.59 4.87
CA GLN A 233 -39.28 -1.47 4.55
C GLN A 233 -39.98 -2.82 4.67
N LYS A 234 -41.17 -2.83 5.28
CA LYS A 234 -42.04 -4.01 5.22
C LYS A 234 -42.92 -3.90 3.98
N ARG A 235 -42.83 -4.92 3.09
CA ARG A 235 -43.69 -5.05 1.90
C ARG A 235 -44.44 -6.37 1.98
N ASP A 236 -45.72 -6.30 2.26
CA ASP A 236 -46.58 -7.47 2.47
C ASP A 236 -46.03 -8.49 3.48
N THR A 237 -45.57 -9.64 3.00
CA THR A 237 -45.05 -10.76 3.79
C THR A 237 -43.51 -10.76 3.94
N VAL A 238 -42.82 -9.88 3.25
CA VAL A 238 -41.32 -9.79 3.23
C VAL A 238 -40.83 -8.45 3.72
N TYR A 239 -39.59 -8.42 4.13
CA TYR A 239 -38.86 -7.17 4.42
C TYR A 239 -37.87 -6.88 3.30
N VAL A 240 -37.72 -5.61 2.95
CA VAL A 240 -36.77 -5.15 1.94
C VAL A 240 -35.81 -4.19 2.61
N ALA A 241 -34.54 -4.56 2.69
CA ALA A 241 -33.48 -3.65 3.11
C ALA A 241 -32.95 -2.91 1.89
N ILE A 242 -32.89 -1.58 1.99
CA ILE A 242 -32.16 -0.71 1.06
C ILE A 242 -30.76 -0.58 1.60
N VAL A 243 -29.77 -1.01 0.83
CA VAL A 243 -28.38 -1.06 1.25
C VAL A 243 -27.46 -0.40 0.26
N GLU A 244 -26.39 0.17 0.76
CA GLU A 244 -25.25 0.63 -0.06
C GLU A 244 -24.15 -0.43 -0.03
N ILE A 245 -23.77 -0.89 -1.22
CA ILE A 245 -22.68 -1.86 -1.43
C ILE A 245 -21.73 -1.28 -2.47
N ALA A 246 -20.47 -1.05 -2.09
CA ALA A 246 -19.43 -0.54 -3.00
C ALA A 246 -19.85 0.75 -3.76
N GLY A 247 -20.56 1.66 -3.10
CA GLY A 247 -21.03 2.92 -3.70
C GLY A 247 -22.31 2.78 -4.56
N GLN A 248 -22.94 1.60 -4.60
CA GLN A 248 -24.21 1.36 -5.29
C GLN A 248 -25.33 1.05 -4.32
N ILE A 249 -26.52 1.59 -4.59
CA ILE A 249 -27.73 1.29 -3.81
C ILE A 249 -28.40 0.05 -4.40
N SER A 250 -28.73 -0.90 -3.55
CA SER A 250 -29.39 -2.15 -3.92
C SER A 250 -30.51 -2.50 -2.95
N GLU A 251 -31.53 -3.22 -3.41
CA GLU A 251 -32.57 -3.80 -2.58
C GLU A 251 -32.24 -5.26 -2.30
N ILE A 252 -32.34 -5.65 -1.02
CA ILE A 252 -32.19 -7.04 -0.57
C ILE A 252 -33.47 -7.47 0.13
N VAL A 253 -34.11 -8.53 -0.38
CA VAL A 253 -35.27 -9.13 0.25
C VAL A 253 -34.82 -9.99 1.42
N LEU A 254 -35.42 -9.78 2.59
CA LEU A 254 -35.12 -10.45 3.84
C LEU A 254 -36.32 -11.21 4.37
N THR A 255 -36.07 -12.36 4.94
CA THR A 255 -37.04 -13.04 5.79
C THR A 255 -37.07 -12.40 7.18
N LYS A 256 -38.09 -12.72 7.97
CA LYS A 256 -38.22 -12.21 9.34
C LYS A 256 -37.02 -12.60 10.23
N ASN A 257 -36.45 -13.77 10.02
CA ASN A 257 -35.31 -14.28 10.81
C ASN A 257 -34.01 -13.54 10.43
N GLU A 258 -33.84 -13.11 9.16
CA GLU A 258 -32.69 -12.39 8.71
C GLU A 258 -32.70 -10.91 9.11
N LEU A 259 -33.84 -10.41 9.61
CA LEU A 259 -33.99 -9.06 10.13
C LEU A 259 -33.39 -8.88 11.53
N GLU A 260 -33.25 -9.98 12.30
CA GLU A 260 -32.73 -9.93 13.67
C GLU A 260 -31.30 -9.37 13.70
N GLY A 261 -31.09 -8.34 14.51
CA GLY A 261 -29.79 -7.69 14.67
C GLY A 261 -29.45 -6.64 13.61
N LEU A 262 -30.32 -6.42 12.59
CA LEU A 262 -30.11 -5.37 11.59
C LEU A 262 -30.71 -4.04 12.06
N ASN A 263 -29.93 -2.97 11.96
CA ASN A 263 -30.35 -1.59 12.32
C ASN A 263 -30.09 -0.65 11.16
N ILE A 264 -30.99 0.30 10.93
CA ILE A 264 -30.80 1.40 9.96
C ILE A 264 -29.56 2.20 10.37
N GLY A 265 -28.69 2.52 9.42
CA GLY A 265 -27.40 3.16 9.62
C GLY A 265 -26.26 2.19 10.04
N GLY A 266 -26.58 0.94 10.39
CA GLY A 266 -25.63 -0.10 10.72
C GLY A 266 -24.98 -0.76 9.49
N TYR A 267 -24.03 -1.65 9.75
CA TYR A 267 -23.35 -2.44 8.70
C TYR A 267 -23.74 -3.92 8.84
N ALA A 268 -23.93 -4.56 7.70
CA ALA A 268 -24.21 -6.00 7.61
C ALA A 268 -23.33 -6.65 6.54
N LEU A 269 -23.20 -7.96 6.59
CA LEU A 269 -22.52 -8.74 5.56
C LEU A 269 -23.58 -9.28 4.58
N ALA A 270 -23.69 -8.65 3.40
CA ALA A 270 -24.52 -9.18 2.32
C ALA A 270 -23.78 -10.34 1.64
N SER A 271 -24.38 -11.53 1.60
CA SER A 271 -23.78 -12.71 0.97
C SER A 271 -24.72 -13.32 -0.07
N ALA A 272 -24.18 -13.66 -1.24
CA ALA A 272 -24.91 -14.40 -2.27
C ALA A 272 -24.34 -15.82 -2.39
N LYS A 273 -25.22 -16.83 -2.34
CA LYS A 273 -24.89 -18.19 -2.79
C LYS A 273 -25.11 -18.22 -4.31
N THR A 274 -24.03 -18.25 -5.09
CA THR A 274 -24.15 -18.34 -6.55
C THR A 274 -23.65 -19.69 -7.05
N PHE A 275 -24.47 -20.34 -7.84
CA PHE A 275 -24.07 -21.54 -8.59
C PHE A 275 -23.37 -21.18 -9.92
N LYS A 276 -23.53 -19.96 -10.41
CA LYS A 276 -22.89 -19.50 -11.66
C LYS A 276 -22.74 -17.97 -11.69
N ILE A 277 -21.51 -17.51 -11.80
CA ILE A 277 -21.21 -16.10 -12.06
C ILE A 277 -20.78 -15.98 -13.50
N SER A 278 -21.34 -15.01 -14.21
CA SER A 278 -20.88 -14.62 -15.54
C SER A 278 -20.19 -13.27 -15.45
N LEU A 279 -19.02 -13.15 -16.08
CA LEU A 279 -18.34 -11.87 -16.27
C LEU A 279 -18.70 -11.37 -17.68
N LYS A 280 -19.15 -10.12 -17.77
CA LYS A 280 -19.34 -9.41 -19.04
C LYS A 280 -18.44 -8.19 -19.05
N ALA A 281 -17.73 -7.99 -20.15
CA ALA A 281 -16.96 -6.76 -20.34
C ALA A 281 -17.93 -5.56 -20.42
N ILE A 282 -17.60 -4.50 -19.67
CA ILE A 282 -18.28 -3.21 -19.79
C ILE A 282 -17.50 -2.44 -20.87
N LYS A 283 -18.21 -2.00 -21.92
CA LYS A 283 -17.65 -1.19 -23.00
C LYS A 283 -17.41 0.25 -22.56
#